data_3fd4bcb8b31c0b2eeb3e5964e9efa7e3
#
_entry.id   3fd4bcb8b31c0b2eeb3e5964e9efa7e3
#
_cell.length_a   1.000
_cell.length_b   1.000
_cell.length_c   1.000
_cell.angle_alpha   90.00
_cell.angle_beta   90.00
_cell.angle_gamma   90.00
#
_symmetry.space_group_name_H-M   'P 1'
#
loop_
_entity.id
_entity.type
_entity.pdbx_description
1 polymer ?
#
loop_
_entity_poly.entity_id
_entity_poly.type
_entity_poly.pdbx_seq_one_letter_code
_entity_poly.pdbx_strand_id
1 'polypeptide(L)'
;MAQMTFPATLENIEAATDFMNGILESADCPMRTQMKLAIALDELMSNVARYAYAPGTGDVTVSVEVLEDPKRAVITLTDSGVPYDPLQKEDPDVTLSAEERGIGGLGIYIVKQSMDGMTYEYRDGQNVLTIVKNI
;
A
#
# COMPACT_ATOMS: atom_id res chain seq x y z
N MET A 1 17.17 1.30 5.17
CA MET A 1 15.78 0.83 5.09
C MET A 1 15.25 0.53 6.47
N ALA A 2 14.07 1.03 6.79
CA ALA A 2 13.39 0.76 8.06
C ALA A 2 12.18 -0.13 7.80
N GLN A 3 11.90 -1.03 8.73
CA GLN A 3 10.72 -1.88 8.60
C GLN A 3 10.11 -2.17 9.97
N MET A 4 8.82 -2.44 9.97
CA MET A 4 8.08 -2.78 11.18
C MET A 4 6.94 -3.72 10.83
N THR A 5 6.67 -4.68 11.70
CA THR A 5 5.61 -5.67 11.50
C THR A 5 4.43 -5.35 12.41
N PHE A 6 3.24 -5.38 11.82
CA PHE A 6 1.98 -5.10 12.51
C PHE A 6 1.00 -6.25 12.31
N PRO A 7 0.13 -6.51 13.29
CA PRO A 7 -1.04 -7.33 13.00
C PRO A 7 -1.84 -6.70 11.85
N ALA A 8 -2.23 -7.53 10.88
CA ALA A 8 -2.94 -7.06 9.68
C ALA A 8 -4.42 -6.83 9.97
N THR A 9 -4.70 -5.78 10.73
CA THR A 9 -6.05 -5.37 11.11
C THR A 9 -6.26 -3.89 10.79
N LEU A 10 -7.51 -3.49 10.62
CA LEU A 10 -7.86 -2.09 10.35
C LEU A 10 -7.39 -1.16 11.46
N GLU A 11 -7.36 -1.66 12.70
CA GLU A 11 -6.94 -0.88 13.87
C GLU A 11 -5.46 -0.47 13.83
N ASN A 12 -4.64 -1.21 13.10
CA ASN A 12 -3.19 -0.96 13.04
C ASN A 12 -2.77 -0.06 11.87
N ILE A 13 -3.70 0.37 11.04
CA ILE A 13 -3.39 1.24 9.89
C ILE A 13 -2.81 2.57 10.36
N GLU A 14 -3.37 3.15 11.43
CA GLU A 14 -2.87 4.41 11.99
C GLU A 14 -1.42 4.27 12.46
N ALA A 15 -1.11 3.19 13.18
CA ALA A 15 0.25 2.95 13.67
C ALA A 15 1.24 2.77 12.52
N ALA A 16 0.84 2.06 11.46
CA ALA A 16 1.68 1.89 10.27
C ALA A 16 1.89 3.22 9.54
N THR A 17 0.86 4.05 9.46
CA THR A 17 0.94 5.38 8.85
C THR A 17 1.87 6.28 9.64
N ASP A 18 1.77 6.27 10.97
CA ASP A 18 2.66 7.06 11.83
C ASP A 18 4.12 6.63 11.68
N PHE A 19 4.37 5.32 11.59
CA PHE A 19 5.70 4.78 11.34
C PHE A 19 6.28 5.30 10.03
N MET A 20 5.50 5.22 8.95
CA MET A 20 5.90 5.73 7.63
C MET A 20 6.15 7.23 7.65
N ASN A 21 5.21 8.00 8.21
CA ASN A 21 5.32 9.46 8.25
C ASN A 21 6.54 9.95 9.02
N GLY A 22 6.90 9.27 10.11
CA GLY A 22 8.12 9.61 10.86
C GLY A 22 9.36 9.52 10.00
N ILE A 23 9.47 8.51 9.16
CA ILE A 23 10.61 8.34 8.25
C ILE A 23 10.57 9.39 7.14
N LEU A 24 9.40 9.64 6.56
CA LEU A 24 9.24 10.61 5.48
C LEU A 24 9.54 12.03 5.95
N GLU A 25 9.10 12.40 7.15
CA GLU A 25 9.39 13.70 7.73
C GLU A 25 10.89 13.89 7.96
N SER A 26 11.58 12.87 8.42
CA SER A 26 13.03 12.90 8.60
C SER A 26 13.78 13.07 7.27
N ALA A 27 13.16 12.75 6.17
CA ALA A 27 13.72 12.88 4.83
C ALA A 27 13.22 14.15 4.13
N ASP A 28 12.57 15.05 4.83
CA ASP A 28 12.03 16.31 4.31
C ASP A 28 10.99 16.11 3.20
N CYS A 29 10.19 15.04 3.31
CA CYS A 29 9.13 14.77 2.35
C CYS A 29 8.03 15.83 2.46
N PRO A 30 7.61 16.45 1.36
CA PRO A 30 6.50 17.42 1.40
C PRO A 30 5.22 16.81 1.94
N MET A 31 4.45 17.59 2.68
CA MET A 31 3.18 17.13 3.26
C MET A 31 2.24 16.57 2.20
N ARG A 32 2.18 17.17 1.03
CA ARG A 32 1.34 16.70 -0.07
C ARG A 32 1.68 15.27 -0.49
N THR A 33 2.97 14.96 -0.58
CA THR A 33 3.44 13.62 -0.93
C THR A 33 3.18 12.65 0.22
N GLN A 34 3.38 13.07 1.48
CA GLN A 34 3.05 12.25 2.62
C GLN A 34 1.57 11.86 2.63
N MET A 35 0.69 12.80 2.33
CA MET A 35 -0.76 12.54 2.27
C MET A 35 -1.12 11.51 1.20
N LYS A 36 -0.52 11.62 0.02
CA LYS A 36 -0.73 10.64 -1.05
C LYS A 36 -0.28 9.24 -0.65
N LEU A 37 0.87 9.16 0.00
CA LEU A 37 1.40 7.89 0.49
C LEU A 37 0.55 7.32 1.63
N ALA A 38 0.02 8.17 2.50
CA ALA A 38 -0.86 7.73 3.58
C ALA A 38 -2.16 7.14 3.03
N ILE A 39 -2.74 7.75 2.01
CA ILE A 39 -3.95 7.23 1.34
C ILE A 39 -3.65 5.88 0.69
N ALA A 40 -2.51 5.76 0.02
CA ALA A 40 -2.08 4.51 -0.59
C ALA A 40 -1.90 3.41 0.45
N LEU A 41 -1.21 3.72 1.55
CA LEU A 41 -0.96 2.76 2.62
C LEU A 41 -2.27 2.29 3.26
N ASP A 42 -3.21 3.20 3.49
CA ASP A 42 -4.53 2.88 4.03
C ASP A 42 -5.25 1.87 3.13
N GLU A 43 -5.28 2.09 1.84
CA GLU A 43 -5.93 1.18 0.89
C GLU A 43 -5.25 -0.19 0.86
N LEU A 44 -3.92 -0.21 0.79
CA LEU A 44 -3.17 -1.46 0.70
C LEU A 44 -3.25 -2.26 2.01
N MET A 45 -3.14 -1.60 3.16
CA MET A 45 -3.30 -2.26 4.46
C MET A 45 -4.72 -2.78 4.67
N SER A 46 -5.72 -2.03 4.22
CA SER A 46 -7.12 -2.45 4.29
C SER A 46 -7.35 -3.72 3.49
N ASN A 47 -6.73 -3.82 2.32
CA ASN A 47 -6.83 -5.02 1.48
C ASN A 47 -6.19 -6.22 2.16
N VAL A 48 -5.02 -6.06 2.77
CA VAL A 48 -4.38 -7.14 3.52
C VAL A 48 -5.28 -7.59 4.67
N ALA A 49 -5.82 -6.62 5.43
CA ALA A 49 -6.68 -6.92 6.58
C ALA A 49 -7.94 -7.69 6.18
N ARG A 50 -8.50 -7.39 5.02
CA ARG A 50 -9.77 -7.99 4.59
C ARG A 50 -9.60 -9.31 3.86
N TYR A 51 -8.52 -9.49 3.11
CA TYR A 51 -8.42 -10.57 2.14
C TYR A 51 -7.26 -11.54 2.35
N ALA A 52 -6.13 -11.10 2.91
CA ALA A 52 -4.94 -11.93 2.93
C ALA A 52 -5.09 -13.17 3.82
N TYR A 53 -5.69 -13.01 4.97
CA TYR A 53 -5.78 -14.06 6.00
C TYR A 53 -7.20 -14.53 6.30
N ALA A 54 -8.21 -13.98 5.64
CA ALA A 54 -9.61 -14.30 5.95
C ALA A 54 -9.89 -15.79 5.77
N PRO A 55 -10.62 -16.46 6.70
CA PRO A 55 -11.25 -15.89 7.90
C PRO A 55 -10.32 -15.76 9.12
N GLY A 56 -9.04 -16.10 9.00
CA GLY A 56 -8.07 -16.00 10.08
C GLY A 56 -7.41 -14.63 10.17
N THR A 57 -6.29 -14.57 10.89
CA THR A 57 -5.49 -13.38 11.10
C THR A 57 -4.01 -13.65 10.82
N GLY A 58 -3.24 -12.60 10.56
CA GLY A 58 -1.81 -12.68 10.34
C GLY A 58 -1.17 -11.32 10.42
N ASP A 59 0.08 -11.24 10.02
CA ASP A 59 0.87 -10.01 10.12
C ASP A 59 1.18 -9.43 8.74
N VAL A 60 1.45 -8.12 8.73
CA VAL A 60 1.98 -7.41 7.57
C VAL A 60 3.23 -6.67 7.99
N THR A 61 4.28 -6.77 7.18
CA THR A 61 5.51 -6.01 7.39
C THR A 61 5.53 -4.83 6.43
N VAL A 62 5.73 -3.63 6.98
CA VAL A 62 5.83 -2.40 6.21
C VAL A 62 7.28 -1.96 6.20
N SER A 63 7.86 -1.85 5.01
CA SER A 63 9.23 -1.36 4.79
C SER A 63 9.15 0.02 4.17
N VAL A 64 9.99 0.95 4.65
CA VAL A 64 10.07 2.30 4.10
C VAL A 64 11.53 2.62 3.81
N GLU A 65 11.81 3.05 2.60
CA GLU A 65 13.15 3.44 2.16
C GLU A 65 13.05 4.73 1.35
N VAL A 66 13.97 5.64 1.57
CA VAL A 66 14.09 6.86 0.76
C VAL A 66 15.38 6.74 -0.03
N LEU A 67 15.27 6.76 -1.34
CA LEU A 67 16.40 6.66 -2.26
C LEU A 67 16.63 8.00 -2.96
N GLU A 68 17.87 8.21 -3.41
CA GLU A 68 18.24 9.43 -4.13
C GLU A 68 18.39 9.16 -5.63
N ASP A 69 18.49 10.23 -6.42
CA ASP A 69 18.78 10.24 -7.86
C ASP A 69 17.78 9.47 -8.74
N PRO A 70 16.48 9.79 -8.75
CA PRO A 70 15.80 10.89 -8.07
C PRO A 70 15.40 10.54 -6.65
N LYS A 71 15.20 11.54 -5.83
CA LYS A 71 14.71 11.34 -4.47
C LYS A 71 13.29 10.78 -4.51
N ARG A 72 13.12 9.62 -3.89
CA ARG A 72 11.86 8.90 -3.93
C ARG A 72 11.66 8.04 -2.69
N ALA A 73 10.41 7.82 -2.34
CA ALA A 73 10.04 6.88 -1.29
C ALA A 73 9.66 5.54 -1.92
N VAL A 74 10.18 4.46 -1.34
CA VAL A 74 9.85 3.09 -1.75
C VAL A 74 9.24 2.40 -0.53
N ILE A 75 7.99 1.99 -0.64
CA ILE A 75 7.25 1.38 0.45
C ILE A 75 6.82 -0.02 0.02
N THR A 76 7.18 -1.01 0.83
CA THR A 76 6.89 -2.41 0.55
C THR A 76 6.03 -3.01 1.65
N LEU A 77 4.93 -3.66 1.26
CA LEU A 77 4.10 -4.43 2.17
C LEU A 77 4.30 -5.90 1.88
N THR A 78 4.64 -6.67 2.92
CA THR A 78 4.86 -8.11 2.83
C THR A 78 3.91 -8.82 3.78
N ASP A 79 3.15 -9.79 3.26
CA ASP A 79 2.28 -10.63 4.07
C ASP A 79 2.37 -12.07 3.62
N SER A 80 1.99 -12.99 4.49
CA SER A 80 2.01 -14.44 4.22
C SER A 80 0.62 -15.01 3.96
N GLY A 81 -0.29 -14.18 3.52
CA GLY A 81 -1.66 -14.56 3.19
C GLY A 81 -1.78 -15.27 1.84
N VAL A 82 -3.00 -15.45 1.40
CA VAL A 82 -3.27 -16.06 0.10
C VAL A 82 -2.72 -15.16 -1.02
N PRO A 83 -2.25 -15.75 -2.13
CA PRO A 83 -1.78 -14.94 -3.26
C PRO A 83 -2.89 -14.02 -3.78
N TYR A 84 -2.57 -12.75 -3.89
CA TYR A 84 -3.52 -11.75 -4.37
C TYR A 84 -2.76 -10.60 -5.04
N ASP A 85 -2.90 -10.50 -6.35
CA ASP A 85 -2.25 -9.45 -7.14
C ASP A 85 -3.26 -8.34 -7.44
N PRO A 86 -3.23 -7.21 -6.72
CA PRO A 86 -4.16 -6.12 -6.97
C PRO A 86 -3.97 -5.47 -8.34
N LEU A 87 -2.81 -5.66 -8.98
CA LEU A 87 -2.52 -5.09 -10.30
C LEU A 87 -3.21 -5.83 -11.43
N GLN A 88 -3.69 -7.06 -11.19
CA GLN A 88 -4.42 -7.84 -12.19
C GLN A 88 -5.87 -7.42 -12.34
N LYS A 89 -6.40 -6.62 -11.40
CA LYS A 89 -7.75 -6.10 -11.52
C LYS A 89 -7.79 -5.06 -12.63
N GLU A 90 -8.85 -5.13 -13.45
CA GLU A 90 -9.11 -4.11 -14.46
C GLU A 90 -9.41 -2.78 -13.76
N ASP A 91 -8.95 -1.69 -14.35
CA ASP A 91 -9.28 -0.37 -13.84
C ASP A 91 -10.80 -0.16 -13.96
N PRO A 92 -11.44 0.45 -12.94
CA PRO A 92 -12.87 0.71 -13.00
C PRO A 92 -13.17 1.74 -14.09
N ASP A 93 -14.35 1.61 -14.72
CA ASP A 93 -14.83 2.62 -15.64
C ASP A 93 -15.33 3.82 -14.84
N VAL A 94 -14.50 4.86 -14.76
CA VAL A 94 -14.81 6.04 -13.96
C VAL A 94 -15.92 6.91 -14.57
N THR A 95 -16.38 6.58 -15.79
CA THR A 95 -17.54 7.24 -16.38
C THR A 95 -18.86 6.65 -15.89
N LEU A 96 -18.83 5.47 -15.26
CA LEU A 96 -20.00 4.85 -14.67
C LEU A 96 -20.29 5.41 -13.29
N SER A 97 -21.56 5.37 -12.88
CA SER A 97 -21.92 5.73 -11.51
C SER A 97 -21.39 4.69 -10.52
N ALA A 98 -21.38 5.05 -9.23
CA ALA A 98 -20.94 4.13 -8.18
C ALA A 98 -21.75 2.84 -8.17
N GLU A 99 -23.05 2.91 -8.51
CA GLU A 99 -23.92 1.74 -8.57
C GLU A 99 -23.57 0.82 -9.73
N GLU A 100 -23.14 1.38 -10.85
CA GLU A 100 -22.80 0.64 -12.08
C GLU A 100 -21.40 0.00 -12.01
N ARG A 101 -20.46 0.61 -11.28
CA ARG A 101 -19.06 0.15 -11.22
C ARG A 101 -18.84 -1.13 -10.43
N GLY A 102 -19.75 -1.51 -9.60
CA GLY A 102 -19.54 -2.62 -8.68
C GLY A 102 -18.65 -2.23 -7.51
N ILE A 103 -18.48 -3.18 -6.58
CA ILE A 103 -17.75 -2.96 -5.34
C ILE A 103 -16.27 -3.31 -5.51
N GLY A 104 -15.37 -2.44 -5.06
CA GLY A 104 -13.93 -2.65 -5.07
C GLY A 104 -13.25 -2.14 -6.33
N GLY A 105 -11.95 -2.15 -6.32
CA GLY A 105 -11.12 -1.73 -7.44
C GLY A 105 -10.87 -0.23 -7.54
N LEU A 106 -11.76 0.60 -7.03
CA LEU A 106 -11.58 2.06 -7.09
C LEU A 106 -10.38 2.52 -6.25
N GLY A 107 -10.22 1.95 -5.04
CA GLY A 107 -9.09 2.28 -4.17
C GLY A 107 -7.76 1.94 -4.82
N ILE A 108 -7.62 0.74 -5.41
CA ILE A 108 -6.41 0.33 -6.13
C ILE A 108 -6.18 1.23 -7.34
N TYR A 109 -7.24 1.60 -8.07
CA TYR A 109 -7.14 2.54 -9.18
C TYR A 109 -6.54 3.87 -8.73
N ILE A 110 -7.02 4.42 -7.62
CA ILE A 110 -6.51 5.69 -7.07
C ILE A 110 -5.02 5.55 -6.71
N VAL A 111 -4.63 4.45 -6.08
CA VAL A 111 -3.22 4.18 -5.74
C VAL A 111 -2.37 4.14 -7.01
N LYS A 112 -2.79 3.41 -8.03
CA LYS A 112 -2.08 3.31 -9.30
C LYS A 112 -1.91 4.68 -9.95
N GLN A 113 -2.93 5.52 -9.91
CA GLN A 113 -2.90 6.85 -10.54
C GLN A 113 -2.02 7.83 -9.77
N SER A 114 -1.89 7.67 -8.46
CA SER A 114 -1.13 8.60 -7.61
C SER A 114 0.33 8.20 -7.38
N MET A 115 0.70 6.95 -7.66
CA MET A 115 2.07 6.47 -7.50
C MET A 115 2.85 6.56 -8.81
N ASP A 116 4.17 6.68 -8.71
CA ASP A 116 5.06 6.68 -9.87
C ASP A 116 5.44 5.26 -10.29
N GLY A 117 5.35 4.30 -9.39
CA GLY A 117 5.57 2.90 -9.69
C GLY A 117 4.82 2.02 -8.71
N MET A 118 4.45 0.83 -9.18
CA MET A 118 3.77 -0.15 -8.35
C MET A 118 4.07 -1.54 -8.91
N THR A 119 4.58 -2.43 -8.08
CA THR A 119 4.92 -3.80 -8.48
C THR A 119 4.40 -4.79 -7.47
N TYR A 120 4.13 -6.00 -7.95
CA TYR A 120 3.68 -7.11 -7.11
C TYR A 120 4.45 -8.37 -7.46
N GLU A 121 4.78 -9.15 -6.43
CA GLU A 121 5.42 -10.45 -6.58
C GLU A 121 4.90 -11.38 -5.49
N TYR A 122 4.65 -12.64 -5.84
CA TYR A 122 4.40 -13.69 -4.85
C TYR A 122 5.64 -14.57 -4.81
N ARG A 123 6.37 -14.54 -3.70
CA ARG A 123 7.66 -15.20 -3.57
C ARG A 123 7.82 -15.81 -2.17
N ASP A 124 8.24 -17.07 -2.15
CA ASP A 124 8.52 -17.78 -0.89
C ASP A 124 7.32 -17.79 0.08
N GLY A 125 6.12 -17.95 -0.47
CA GLY A 125 4.90 -17.98 0.34
C GLY A 125 4.42 -16.62 0.80
N GLN A 126 4.94 -15.54 0.23
CA GLN A 126 4.59 -14.17 0.64
C GLN A 126 4.16 -13.31 -0.53
N ASN A 127 3.15 -12.48 -0.29
CA ASN A 127 2.80 -11.38 -1.16
C ASN A 127 3.77 -10.22 -0.89
N VAL A 128 4.39 -9.70 -1.92
CA VAL A 128 5.32 -8.55 -1.81
C VAL A 128 4.83 -7.47 -2.77
N LEU A 129 4.26 -6.42 -2.21
CA LEU A 129 3.71 -5.31 -2.98
C LEU A 129 4.53 -4.06 -2.69
N THR A 130 5.05 -3.43 -3.74
CA THR A 130 5.91 -2.24 -3.62
C THR A 130 5.29 -1.08 -4.35
N ILE A 131 5.27 0.08 -3.70
CA ILE A 131 4.88 1.35 -4.32
C ILE A 131 6.06 2.31 -4.28
N VAL A 132 6.16 3.13 -5.31
CA VAL A 132 7.23 4.13 -5.46
C VAL A 132 6.59 5.49 -5.71
N LYS A 133 7.03 6.50 -4.98
CA LYS A 133 6.56 7.88 -5.17
C LYS A 133 7.75 8.82 -5.14
N ASN A 134 7.93 9.58 -6.21
CA ASN A 134 8.96 10.62 -6.26
C ASN A 134 8.63 11.74 -5.27
N ILE A 135 9.66 12.22 -4.62
CA ILE A 135 9.55 13.27 -3.61
C ILE A 135 9.95 14.63 -4.19
#